data_761ff716b637288c1a4207d97c447166
#
_entry.id   761ff716b637288c1a4207d97c447166
#
_cell.length_a   1.000
_cell.length_b   1.000
_cell.length_c   1.000
_cell.angle_alpha   90.00
_cell.angle_beta   90.00
_cell.angle_gamma   90.00
#
_symmetry.space_group_name_H-M   'P 1'
#
loop_
_entity.id
_entity.type
_entity.pdbx_description
1 polymer ?
#
loop_
_entity_poly.entity_id
_entity_poly.type
_entity_poly.pdbx_seq_one_letter_code
_entity_poly.pdbx_strand_id
1 'polypeptide(L)'
;MRVWALKGQTPIVRSDPSRKKVCFYGTLNLLDGNVIVTRTETMNSIATAEHLVTVLAAYPENPLLLLWDRAKWHGGEAVRQVLAANPRLEIMKLPVATPELNPQERVWKATRCAVSHNHQIGKLPSLADEFENHLKENSFPTSTLEFHGYNSLRPMFI
;
A
#
# COMPACT_ATOMS: atom_id res chain seq x y z
N MET A 1 -20.37 -6.96 2.51
CA MET A 1 -19.50 -8.14 2.43
C MET A 1 -20.37 -9.34 2.12
N ARG A 2 -20.00 -10.19 1.15
CA ARG A 2 -20.74 -11.41 0.82
C ARG A 2 -19.97 -12.60 1.38
N VAL A 3 -20.65 -13.47 2.11
CA VAL A 3 -20.09 -14.67 2.77
C VAL A 3 -20.86 -15.87 2.28
N TRP A 4 -20.17 -16.96 1.97
CA TRP A 4 -20.80 -18.25 1.69
C TRP A 4 -21.14 -18.94 3.00
N ALA A 5 -22.39 -19.36 3.15
CA ALA A 5 -22.86 -20.12 4.29
C ALA A 5 -23.90 -21.15 3.83
N LEU A 6 -24.12 -22.19 4.62
CA LEU A 6 -25.22 -23.11 4.41
C LEU A 6 -26.56 -22.39 4.51
N LYS A 7 -27.51 -22.73 3.66
CA LYS A 7 -28.85 -22.14 3.69
C LYS A 7 -29.47 -22.32 5.07
N GLY A 8 -29.90 -21.21 5.67
CA GLY A 8 -30.49 -21.20 7.00
C GLY A 8 -29.51 -21.00 8.15
N GLN A 9 -28.20 -20.90 7.87
CA GLN A 9 -27.19 -20.57 8.89
C GLN A 9 -26.65 -19.16 8.64
N THR A 10 -26.77 -18.30 9.64
CA THR A 10 -26.16 -16.96 9.57
C THR A 10 -24.69 -17.06 9.98
N PRO A 11 -23.74 -16.73 9.11
CA PRO A 11 -22.33 -16.75 9.46
C PRO A 11 -22.03 -15.71 10.55
N ILE A 12 -21.31 -16.11 11.57
CA ILE A 12 -20.86 -15.23 12.65
C ILE A 12 -19.38 -14.94 12.39
N VAL A 13 -19.07 -13.66 12.19
CA VAL A 13 -17.70 -13.17 12.04
C VAL A 13 -17.32 -12.39 13.29
N ARG A 14 -16.18 -12.73 13.89
CA ARG A 14 -15.65 -11.96 15.01
C ARG A 14 -15.20 -10.59 14.52
N SER A 15 -15.56 -9.54 15.23
CA SER A 15 -15.14 -8.18 14.93
C SER A 15 -14.70 -7.46 16.20
N ASP A 16 -13.74 -6.57 16.09
CA ASP A 16 -13.36 -5.67 17.18
C ASP A 16 -14.41 -4.55 17.26
N PRO A 17 -15.15 -4.42 18.35
CA PRO A 17 -16.17 -3.38 18.51
C PRO A 17 -15.55 -1.99 18.75
N SER A 18 -14.23 -1.91 18.95
CA SER A 18 -13.55 -0.63 19.17
C SER A 18 -13.59 0.22 17.90
N ARG A 19 -13.61 1.55 18.10
CA ARG A 19 -13.48 2.51 16.99
C ARG A 19 -12.01 2.75 16.60
N LYS A 20 -11.10 1.91 17.09
CA LYS A 20 -9.68 2.00 16.75
C LYS A 20 -9.47 1.67 15.28
N LYS A 21 -8.50 2.34 14.68
CA LYS A 21 -8.07 2.08 13.31
C LYS A 21 -6.57 1.94 13.27
N VAL A 22 -6.09 1.18 12.31
CA VAL A 22 -4.69 1.09 11.93
C VAL A 22 -4.60 1.52 10.47
N CYS A 23 -3.63 2.35 10.16
CA CYS A 23 -3.37 2.83 8.83
C CYS A 23 -2.08 2.23 8.29
N PHE A 24 -2.02 2.06 6.97
CA PHE A 24 -0.83 1.57 6.29
C PHE A 24 -0.49 2.49 5.13
N TYR A 25 0.77 2.86 5.02
CA TYR A 25 1.36 3.30 3.76
C TYR A 25 1.92 2.09 3.05
N GLY A 26 1.80 2.05 1.73
CA GLY A 26 2.38 1.02 0.90
C GLY A 26 2.89 1.61 -0.40
N THR A 27 4.11 1.24 -0.76
CA THR A 27 4.71 1.56 -2.06
C THR A 27 4.99 0.27 -2.79
N LEU A 28 4.31 0.06 -3.90
CA LEU A 28 4.47 -1.08 -4.79
C LEU A 28 5.61 -0.83 -5.77
N ASN A 29 6.56 -1.75 -5.85
CA ASN A 29 7.52 -1.78 -6.94
C ASN A 29 6.85 -2.38 -8.19
N LEU A 30 6.73 -1.57 -9.23
CA LEU A 30 6.06 -1.97 -10.48
C LEU A 30 6.87 -2.96 -11.33
N LEU A 31 8.13 -3.23 -10.98
CA LEU A 31 8.99 -4.16 -11.71
C LEU A 31 8.88 -5.59 -11.18
N ASP A 32 8.75 -5.76 -9.87
CA ASP A 32 8.77 -7.07 -9.21
C ASP A 32 7.51 -7.41 -8.42
N GLY A 33 6.65 -6.42 -8.18
CA GLY A 33 5.41 -6.59 -7.43
C GLY A 33 5.60 -6.63 -5.90
N ASN A 34 6.79 -6.34 -5.39
CA ASN A 34 7.03 -6.25 -3.95
C ASN A 34 6.49 -4.94 -3.38
N VAL A 35 6.15 -4.97 -2.10
CA VAL A 35 5.54 -3.82 -1.41
C VAL A 35 6.39 -3.42 -0.20
N ILE A 36 6.78 -2.16 -0.16
CA ILE A 36 7.30 -1.55 1.07
C ILE A 36 6.11 -1.03 1.85
N VAL A 37 5.93 -1.51 3.07
CA VAL A 37 4.80 -1.14 3.93
C VAL A 37 5.28 -0.47 5.22
N THR A 38 4.56 0.56 5.66
CA THR A 38 4.76 1.23 6.94
C THR A 38 3.43 1.34 7.66
N ARG A 39 3.37 0.83 8.87
CA ARG A 39 2.20 0.91 9.74
C ARG A 39 2.21 2.22 10.53
N THR A 40 1.05 2.86 10.65
CA THR A 40 0.90 4.10 11.39
C THR A 40 -0.49 4.20 12.05
N GLU A 41 -0.62 5.02 13.06
CA GLU A 41 -1.92 5.31 13.68
C GLU A 41 -2.71 6.37 12.91
N THR A 42 -2.01 7.27 12.22
CA THR A 42 -2.62 8.39 11.52
C THR A 42 -1.99 8.63 10.16
N MET A 43 -2.81 9.04 9.19
CA MET A 43 -2.35 9.51 7.88
C MET A 43 -2.08 11.01 7.95
N ASN A 44 -0.82 11.41 7.92
CA ASN A 44 -0.40 12.81 7.94
C ASN A 44 0.94 12.99 7.20
N SER A 45 1.39 14.24 7.05
CA SER A 45 2.63 14.54 6.31
C SER A 45 3.90 14.01 6.97
N ILE A 46 3.92 13.88 8.30
CA ILE A 46 5.07 13.33 9.03
C ILE A 46 5.19 11.84 8.74
N ALA A 47 4.10 11.08 8.92
CA ALA A 47 4.09 9.65 8.62
C ALA A 47 4.34 9.37 7.12
N THR A 48 3.87 10.26 6.21
CA THR A 48 4.25 10.18 4.80
C THR A 48 5.75 10.35 4.60
N ALA A 49 6.36 11.34 5.26
CA ALA A 49 7.81 11.57 5.18
C ALA A 49 8.62 10.37 5.71
N GLU A 50 8.20 9.78 6.84
CA GLU A 50 8.82 8.57 7.40
C GLU A 50 8.72 7.38 6.44
N HIS A 51 7.57 7.21 5.80
CA HIS A 51 7.41 6.19 4.77
C HIS A 51 8.33 6.42 3.57
N LEU A 52 8.46 7.67 3.08
CA LEU A 52 9.39 7.99 2.00
C LEU A 52 10.85 7.69 2.38
N VAL A 53 11.26 7.96 3.62
CA VAL A 53 12.59 7.58 4.12
C VAL A 53 12.77 6.06 4.08
N THR A 54 11.75 5.29 4.46
CA THR A 54 11.79 3.82 4.38
C THR A 54 11.94 3.34 2.93
N VAL A 55 11.22 3.95 2.00
CA VAL A 55 11.33 3.64 0.55
C VAL A 55 12.73 3.98 0.03
N LEU A 56 13.26 5.15 0.38
CA LEU A 56 14.61 5.57 -0.01
C LEU A 56 15.70 4.64 0.54
N ALA A 57 15.53 4.14 1.76
CA ALA A 57 16.47 3.20 2.38
C ALA A 57 16.46 1.81 1.72
N ALA A 58 15.29 1.39 1.20
CA ALA A 58 15.18 0.13 0.46
C ALA A 58 15.87 0.16 -0.92
N TYR A 59 16.05 1.36 -1.49
CA TYR A 59 16.70 1.55 -2.79
C TYR A 59 17.77 2.65 -2.70
N PRO A 60 18.90 2.43 -2.02
CA PRO A 60 19.85 3.49 -1.67
C PRO A 60 20.53 4.15 -2.88
N GLU A 61 20.80 3.39 -3.94
CA GLU A 61 21.55 3.84 -5.12
C GLU A 61 20.67 4.16 -6.34
N ASN A 62 19.38 3.81 -6.30
CA ASN A 62 18.54 3.91 -7.48
C ASN A 62 17.86 5.28 -7.59
N PRO A 63 17.73 5.85 -8.78
CA PRO A 63 16.75 6.89 -9.02
C PRO A 63 15.34 6.30 -8.91
N LEU A 64 14.43 7.03 -8.28
CA LEU A 64 13.07 6.58 -8.01
C LEU A 64 12.05 7.54 -8.62
N LEU A 65 11.12 7.00 -9.38
CA LEU A 65 9.91 7.71 -9.81
C LEU A 65 8.72 7.17 -9.02
N LEU A 66 8.19 7.96 -8.10
CA LEU A 66 7.04 7.58 -7.28
C LEU A 66 5.76 8.16 -7.88
N LEU A 67 4.85 7.26 -8.25
CA LEU A 67 3.49 7.61 -8.66
C LEU A 67 2.61 7.62 -7.41
N TRP A 68 1.94 8.71 -7.10
CA TRP A 68 1.01 8.74 -5.98
C TRP A 68 -0.27 9.53 -6.28
N ASP A 69 -1.29 9.27 -5.52
CA ASP A 69 -2.54 9.99 -5.59
C ASP A 69 -2.42 11.43 -5.03
N ARG A 70 -3.53 12.15 -5.02
CA ARG A 70 -3.58 13.53 -4.51
C ARG A 70 -4.10 13.62 -3.09
N ALA A 71 -3.84 12.60 -2.26
CA ALA A 71 -4.21 12.65 -0.87
C ALA A 71 -3.56 13.84 -0.14
N LYS A 72 -4.31 14.48 0.75
CA LYS A 72 -3.87 15.71 1.44
C LYS A 72 -2.61 15.51 2.27
N TRP A 73 -2.43 14.32 2.82
CA TRP A 73 -1.24 13.96 3.63
C TRP A 73 0.02 13.73 2.82
N HIS A 74 -0.05 13.63 1.50
CA HIS A 74 1.11 13.59 0.60
C HIS A 74 1.76 14.98 0.39
N GLY A 75 1.26 16.00 1.07
CA GLY A 75 1.84 17.34 1.10
C GLY A 75 2.30 17.71 2.50
N GLY A 76 2.87 18.90 2.62
CA GLY A 76 3.31 19.46 3.89
C GLY A 76 4.83 19.63 3.98
N GLU A 77 5.28 20.29 5.06
CA GLU A 77 6.69 20.65 5.21
C GLU A 77 7.61 19.44 5.32
N ALA A 78 7.22 18.44 6.14
CA ALA A 78 8.04 17.23 6.32
C ALA A 78 8.30 16.49 4.99
N VAL A 79 7.27 16.38 4.13
CA VAL A 79 7.42 15.76 2.80
C VAL A 79 8.33 16.60 1.90
N ARG A 80 8.15 17.94 1.90
CA ARG A 80 9.02 18.84 1.10
C ARG A 80 10.49 18.71 1.49
N GLN A 81 10.78 18.61 2.79
CA GLN A 81 12.15 18.44 3.29
C GLN A 81 12.78 17.13 2.81
N VAL A 82 12.04 16.01 2.86
CA VAL A 82 12.54 14.73 2.34
C VAL A 82 12.82 14.81 0.84
N LEU A 83 11.91 15.40 0.05
CA LEU A 83 12.10 15.55 -1.39
C LEU A 83 13.28 16.45 -1.73
N ALA A 84 13.44 17.58 -1.02
CA ALA A 84 14.55 18.51 -1.25
C ALA A 84 15.93 17.86 -0.90
N ALA A 85 15.97 17.01 0.12
CA ALA A 85 17.18 16.30 0.52
C ALA A 85 17.52 15.10 -0.40
N ASN A 86 16.59 14.66 -1.23
CA ASN A 86 16.73 13.45 -2.05
C ASN A 86 16.34 13.70 -3.52
N PRO A 87 17.17 14.40 -4.31
CA PRO A 87 16.85 14.76 -5.69
C PRO A 87 16.67 13.54 -6.63
N ARG A 88 17.13 12.36 -6.22
CA ARG A 88 16.91 11.09 -6.92
C ARG A 88 15.48 10.54 -6.79
N LEU A 89 14.65 11.14 -5.94
CA LEU A 89 13.24 10.79 -5.77
C LEU A 89 12.37 11.80 -6.49
N GLU A 90 11.82 11.39 -7.62
CA GLU A 90 10.87 12.17 -8.40
C GLU A 90 9.44 11.76 -8.09
N ILE A 91 8.53 12.73 -8.10
CA ILE A 91 7.11 12.50 -7.82
C ILE A 91 6.27 12.80 -9.06
N MET A 92 5.48 11.82 -9.48
CA MET A 92 4.43 12.01 -10.47
C MET A 92 3.06 11.82 -9.81
N LYS A 93 2.22 12.84 -9.90
CA LYS A 93 0.86 12.80 -9.34
C LYS A 93 -0.12 12.19 -10.32
N LEU A 94 -0.87 11.19 -9.89
CA LEU A 94 -1.97 10.63 -10.66
C LEU A 94 -3.06 11.68 -10.90
N PRO A 95 -3.88 11.54 -11.96
CA PRO A 95 -5.04 12.39 -12.18
C PRO A 95 -6.00 12.37 -10.98
N VAL A 96 -6.86 13.36 -10.89
CA VAL A 96 -7.85 13.45 -9.79
C VAL A 96 -8.92 12.37 -9.98
N ALA A 97 -9.29 11.70 -8.88
CA ALA A 97 -10.37 10.71 -8.84
C ALA A 97 -10.20 9.53 -9.83
N THR A 98 -8.98 9.04 -9.97
CA THR A 98 -8.65 7.89 -10.83
C THR A 98 -8.00 6.74 -10.02
N PRO A 99 -8.71 6.15 -9.04
CA PRO A 99 -8.16 5.06 -8.24
C PRO A 99 -7.83 3.82 -9.07
N GLU A 100 -8.49 3.64 -10.23
CA GLU A 100 -8.21 2.56 -11.17
C GLU A 100 -6.82 2.65 -11.81
N LEU A 101 -6.21 3.85 -11.86
CA LEU A 101 -4.85 4.06 -12.33
C LEU A 101 -3.80 3.85 -11.24
N ASN A 102 -4.23 3.63 -9.99
CA ASN A 102 -3.32 3.36 -8.89
C ASN A 102 -3.16 1.85 -8.67
N PRO A 103 -2.04 1.23 -9.12
CA PRO A 103 -1.84 -0.22 -8.95
C PRO A 103 -1.85 -0.68 -7.50
N GLN A 104 -1.50 0.20 -6.56
CA GLN A 104 -1.53 -0.08 -5.12
C GLN A 104 -2.93 -0.43 -4.61
N GLU A 105 -4.00 0.08 -5.23
CA GLU A 105 -5.39 -0.28 -4.87
C GLU A 105 -5.69 -1.76 -5.10
N ARG A 106 -5.08 -2.38 -6.11
CA ARG A 106 -5.19 -3.84 -6.35
C ARG A 106 -4.50 -4.63 -5.24
N VAL A 107 -3.35 -4.17 -4.78
CA VAL A 107 -2.64 -4.75 -3.63
C VAL A 107 -3.50 -4.70 -2.38
N TRP A 108 -4.06 -3.51 -2.07
CA TRP A 108 -4.97 -3.36 -0.93
C TRP A 108 -6.18 -4.28 -1.01
N LYS A 109 -6.76 -4.41 -2.20
CA LYS A 109 -7.92 -5.30 -2.42
C LYS A 109 -7.54 -6.76 -2.23
N ALA A 110 -6.42 -7.21 -2.81
CA ALA A 110 -5.93 -8.58 -2.69
C ALA A 110 -5.66 -8.93 -1.22
N THR A 111 -4.92 -8.08 -0.50
CA THR A 111 -4.61 -8.29 0.92
C THR A 111 -5.88 -8.28 1.79
N ARG A 112 -6.83 -7.37 1.54
CA ARG A 112 -8.13 -7.40 2.24
C ARG A 112 -8.88 -8.71 1.99
N CYS A 113 -8.86 -9.23 0.78
CA CYS A 113 -9.51 -10.50 0.47
C CYS A 113 -8.83 -11.69 1.15
N ALA A 114 -7.51 -11.69 1.23
CA ALA A 114 -6.74 -12.77 1.84
C ALA A 114 -6.82 -12.76 3.37
N VAL A 115 -6.73 -11.59 3.99
CA VAL A 115 -6.51 -11.47 5.44
C VAL A 115 -7.75 -11.00 6.19
N SER A 116 -8.43 -9.93 5.70
CA SER A 116 -9.46 -9.27 6.50
C SER A 116 -10.90 -9.62 6.11
N HIS A 117 -11.11 -10.32 4.99
CA HIS A 117 -12.43 -10.85 4.65
C HIS A 117 -12.65 -12.20 5.33
N ASN A 118 -13.73 -12.32 6.11
CA ASN A 118 -14.13 -13.57 6.79
C ASN A 118 -13.08 -14.10 7.78
N HIS A 119 -12.25 -13.23 8.35
CA HIS A 119 -11.27 -13.65 9.34
C HIS A 119 -11.93 -14.06 10.67
N GLN A 120 -11.21 -14.89 11.44
CA GLN A 120 -11.59 -15.29 12.80
C GLN A 120 -10.81 -14.50 13.90
N ILE A 121 -10.06 -13.48 13.49
CA ILE A 121 -9.20 -12.69 14.36
C ILE A 121 -10.08 -11.63 15.05
N GLY A 122 -10.25 -11.75 16.36
CA GLY A 122 -11.12 -10.86 17.14
C GLY A 122 -10.45 -9.57 17.64
N LYS A 123 -9.13 -9.42 17.44
CA LYS A 123 -8.36 -8.26 17.94
C LYS A 123 -7.73 -7.49 16.78
N LEU A 124 -7.97 -6.18 16.73
CA LEU A 124 -7.43 -5.32 15.68
C LEU A 124 -5.89 -5.36 15.57
N PRO A 125 -5.09 -5.35 16.66
CA PRO A 125 -3.64 -5.45 16.53
C PRO A 125 -3.18 -6.71 15.80
N SER A 126 -3.72 -7.87 16.19
CA SER A 126 -3.35 -9.14 15.54
C SER A 126 -3.76 -9.19 14.08
N LEU A 127 -4.93 -8.63 13.73
CA LEU A 127 -5.35 -8.49 12.34
C LEU A 127 -4.42 -7.56 11.54
N ALA A 128 -3.95 -6.50 12.17
CA ALA A 128 -3.01 -5.56 11.56
C ALA A 128 -1.64 -6.21 11.34
N ASP A 129 -1.18 -7.07 12.27
CA ASP A 129 0.05 -7.83 12.13
C ASP A 129 -0.02 -8.80 10.94
N GLU A 130 -1.11 -9.57 10.83
CA GLU A 130 -1.36 -10.46 9.68
C GLU A 130 -1.43 -9.69 8.35
N PHE A 131 -2.06 -8.52 8.36
CA PHE A 131 -2.17 -7.68 7.18
C PHE A 131 -0.80 -7.16 6.72
N GLU A 132 0.01 -6.71 7.66
CA GLU A 132 1.37 -6.24 7.42
C GLU A 132 2.28 -7.38 6.92
N ASN A 133 2.22 -8.54 7.57
CA ASN A 133 3.00 -9.72 7.18
C ASN A 133 2.62 -10.17 5.76
N HIS A 134 1.33 -10.23 5.45
CA HIS A 134 0.89 -10.58 4.10
C HIS A 134 1.46 -9.64 3.03
N LEU A 135 1.54 -8.32 3.31
CA LEU A 135 2.12 -7.35 2.39
C LEU A 135 3.64 -7.52 2.23
N LYS A 136 4.35 -7.91 3.30
CA LYS A 136 5.82 -8.08 3.29
C LYS A 136 6.26 -9.40 2.68
N GLU A 137 5.48 -10.46 2.87
CA GLU A 137 5.85 -11.81 2.49
C GLU A 137 5.39 -12.21 1.08
N ASN A 138 4.49 -11.43 0.48
CA ASN A 138 3.94 -11.71 -0.84
C ASN A 138 4.33 -10.64 -1.86
N SER A 139 4.53 -11.07 -3.09
CA SER A 139 4.61 -10.20 -4.25
C SER A 139 3.26 -10.16 -4.99
N PHE A 140 3.02 -9.07 -5.72
CA PHE A 140 1.75 -8.81 -6.42
C PHE A 140 2.00 -8.68 -7.93
N PRO A 141 2.32 -9.77 -8.63
CA PRO A 141 2.72 -9.76 -10.04
C PRO A 141 1.63 -9.19 -10.95
N THR A 142 0.35 -9.34 -10.59
CA THR A 142 -0.78 -8.79 -11.35
C THR A 142 -0.87 -7.25 -11.30
N SER A 143 -0.02 -6.61 -10.52
CA SER A 143 0.09 -5.16 -10.41
C SER A 143 1.35 -4.60 -11.05
N THR A 144 2.16 -5.43 -11.71
CA THR A 144 3.42 -5.03 -12.36
C THR A 144 3.21 -4.48 -13.77
N LEU A 145 4.21 -3.74 -14.26
CA LEU A 145 4.23 -3.24 -15.64
C LEU A 145 4.17 -4.40 -16.65
N GLU A 146 4.88 -5.49 -16.36
CA GLU A 146 4.90 -6.68 -17.21
C GLU A 146 3.51 -7.27 -17.39
N PHE A 147 2.76 -7.45 -16.31
CA PHE A 147 1.40 -7.97 -16.36
C PHE A 147 0.48 -7.12 -17.24
N HIS A 148 0.69 -5.80 -17.26
CA HIS A 148 -0.10 -4.86 -18.07
C HIS A 148 0.44 -4.65 -19.48
N GLY A 149 1.44 -5.42 -19.90
CA GLY A 149 1.99 -5.35 -21.26
C GLY A 149 2.96 -4.18 -21.49
N TYR A 150 3.43 -3.50 -20.44
CA TYR A 150 4.37 -2.38 -20.53
C TYR A 150 5.83 -2.80 -20.46
N ASN A 151 6.18 -3.96 -21.02
CA ASN A 151 7.53 -4.50 -21.02
C ASN A 151 8.56 -3.57 -21.69
N SER A 152 8.12 -2.77 -22.67
CA SER A 152 8.95 -1.76 -23.34
C SER A 152 9.43 -0.64 -22.43
N LEU A 153 8.75 -0.42 -21.30
CA LEU A 153 9.15 0.60 -20.32
C LEU A 153 10.21 0.08 -19.34
N ARG A 154 10.33 -1.25 -19.18
CA ARG A 154 11.25 -1.86 -18.21
C ARG A 154 12.71 -1.40 -18.36
N PRO A 155 13.30 -1.28 -19.58
CA PRO A 155 14.67 -0.79 -19.75
C PRO A 155 14.88 0.65 -19.29
N MET A 156 13.82 1.43 -19.12
CA MET A 156 13.90 2.83 -18.66
C MET A 156 14.10 2.95 -17.14
N PHE A 157 13.95 1.83 -16.40
CA PHE A 157 13.97 1.79 -14.93
C PHE A 157 15.07 0.88 -14.36
N ILE A 158 16.00 0.42 -15.21
CA ILE A 158 17.15 -0.43 -14.83
C ILE A 158 18.44 0.36 -14.86
#